data_3a5d47bcd4d000ddeb178de686325b16
#
_entry.id   3a5d47bcd4d000ddeb178de686325b16
#
_cell.length_a   1.000
_cell.length_b   1.000
_cell.length_c   1.000
_cell.angle_alpha   90.00
_cell.angle_beta   90.00
_cell.angle_gamma   90.00
#
_symmetry.space_group_name_H-M   'P 1'
#
loop_
_entity.id
_entity.type
_entity.pdbx_description
1 polymer ?
#
loop_
_entity_poly.entity_id
_entity_poly.type
_entity_poly.pdbx_seq_one_letter_code
_entity_poly.pdbx_strand_id
1 'polypeptide(L)'
;MRSRRREGASRSITAGAFVLLALGLSLPACGKRGDPLPPLSRVPQNLADLRLAQRGPLLELSFVAPRTSTAGVRLGVLEVELLRAEGAGDFGKLAHETFRKMAPGESFVETSPLPPVGTVVRVAARVKSEGETSAQSTVLALTVQATPTAPTAFTAQLEPQSVVLSWVPPPTPPPTPPPSPSPGASPSPGASPSPGASATASAHPSPSPTPQGGFWIYRREPESVYRRPLMPVPVASPPFHDTTIAPGERWCYVVRTVASTEPIVESASSGEACVENKDVFPPAPPTGVAALVHDDAVEVSWSPSLEADLASYRVYRARAGGAPARLAEVAAPETSYRDAAAPRGTALTYTVTAVDRDGNESRPSAAVEAQRP
;
A
#
# COMPACT_ATOMS: atom_id res chain seq x y z
N MET A 1 -21.88 -54.12 24.09
CA MET A 1 -22.62 -54.49 25.32
C MET A 1 -23.80 -53.57 25.48
N ARG A 2 -25.06 -54.14 25.37
CA ARG A 2 -26.40 -53.71 25.83
C ARG A 2 -26.82 -52.27 25.53
N SER A 3 -27.75 -51.98 24.57
CA SER A 3 -29.20 -52.31 24.59
C SER A 3 -29.97 -51.57 25.71
N ARG A 4 -30.86 -50.64 25.31
CA ARG A 4 -32.26 -50.60 25.77
C ARG A 4 -33.13 -49.67 24.93
N ARG A 5 -34.07 -50.31 24.30
CA ARG A 5 -35.38 -49.86 23.81
C ARG A 5 -36.24 -49.29 24.94
N ARG A 6 -37.18 -48.43 24.58
CA ARG A 6 -38.60 -48.36 25.05
C ARG A 6 -39.31 -47.47 24.02
N GLU A 7 -40.12 -47.91 23.18
CA GLU A 7 -41.54 -48.35 23.21
C GLU A 7 -42.50 -47.40 23.95
N GLY A 8 -43.44 -46.86 23.18
CA GLY A 8 -44.86 -46.92 23.53
C GLY A 8 -45.59 -45.60 23.66
N ALA A 9 -46.42 -45.20 22.71
CA ALA A 9 -47.88 -45.13 22.96
C ALA A 9 -48.66 -44.56 21.77
N SER A 10 -49.44 -45.43 21.21
CA SER A 10 -50.56 -45.22 20.32
C SER A 10 -51.65 -44.36 20.99
N ARG A 11 -52.21 -43.40 20.29
CA ARG A 11 -53.64 -43.01 20.44
C ARG A 11 -54.25 -42.67 19.09
N SER A 12 -55.12 -43.56 18.66
CA SER A 12 -56.11 -43.44 17.62
C SER A 12 -57.14 -42.37 17.98
N ILE A 13 -57.55 -41.49 17.05
CA ILE A 13 -58.80 -40.80 17.04
C ILE A 13 -59.33 -40.74 15.58
N THR A 14 -60.29 -41.52 15.32
CA THR A 14 -61.45 -41.52 14.40
C THR A 14 -61.60 -40.41 13.35
N ALA A 15 -61.83 -40.91 12.17
CA ALA A 15 -62.68 -40.59 11.04
C ALA A 15 -63.49 -39.28 11.07
N GLY A 16 -63.32 -38.49 10.01
CA GLY A 16 -64.25 -37.48 9.55
C GLY A 16 -64.07 -37.30 8.04
N ALA A 17 -64.96 -37.95 7.26
CA ALA A 17 -64.97 -37.82 5.80
C ALA A 17 -65.48 -36.45 5.38
N PHE A 18 -64.62 -35.65 4.72
CA PHE A 18 -65.07 -34.54 3.88
C PHE A 18 -64.61 -34.81 2.45
N VAL A 19 -65.64 -35.22 1.63
CA VAL A 19 -65.53 -35.27 0.18
C VAL A 19 -65.54 -33.82 -0.32
N LEU A 20 -64.43 -33.25 -0.65
CA LEU A 20 -64.32 -32.02 -1.43
C LEU A 20 -63.96 -32.40 -2.87
N LEU A 21 -64.92 -32.22 -3.75
CA LEU A 21 -64.79 -32.33 -5.20
C LEU A 21 -63.85 -31.26 -5.71
N ALA A 22 -62.58 -31.59 -5.84
CA ALA A 22 -61.61 -30.72 -6.49
C ALA A 22 -61.74 -30.83 -7.99
N LEU A 23 -62.48 -29.89 -8.59
CA LEU A 23 -62.53 -29.68 -10.03
C LEU A 23 -61.11 -29.21 -10.49
N GLY A 24 -60.38 -30.16 -11.02
CA GLY A 24 -59.01 -29.87 -11.57
C GLY A 24 -59.11 -29.02 -12.84
N LEU A 25 -58.94 -27.71 -12.69
CA LEU A 25 -58.52 -26.87 -13.81
C LEU A 25 -57.08 -27.22 -14.15
N SER A 26 -56.85 -28.17 -15.02
CA SER A 26 -55.59 -28.35 -15.73
C SER A 26 -55.42 -27.17 -16.70
N LEU A 27 -54.79 -26.09 -16.20
CA LEU A 27 -54.25 -25.07 -17.08
C LEU A 27 -53.07 -25.71 -17.83
N PRO A 28 -53.10 -25.78 -19.15
CA PRO A 28 -51.91 -26.14 -19.90
C PRO A 28 -50.91 -25.00 -19.72
N ALA A 29 -49.94 -25.19 -18.81
CA ALA A 29 -48.75 -24.35 -18.75
C ALA A 29 -47.94 -24.64 -20.02
N CYS A 30 -48.34 -24.10 -21.15
CA CYS A 30 -47.47 -23.93 -22.31
C CYS A 30 -46.40 -22.92 -21.92
N GLY A 31 -45.44 -23.34 -21.13
CA GLY A 31 -44.17 -22.64 -21.00
C GLY A 31 -43.50 -22.67 -22.37
N LYS A 32 -43.68 -21.60 -23.13
CA LYS A 32 -42.89 -21.37 -24.34
C LYS A 32 -41.42 -21.40 -23.90
N ARG A 33 -40.73 -22.50 -24.15
CA ARG A 33 -39.24 -22.51 -23.99
C ARG A 33 -38.77 -21.42 -24.91
N GLY A 34 -38.22 -20.34 -24.31
CA GLY A 34 -37.53 -19.33 -25.09
C GLY A 34 -36.40 -19.97 -25.90
N ASP A 35 -36.06 -19.38 -27.01
CA ASP A 35 -34.94 -19.84 -27.81
C ASP A 35 -33.72 -20.06 -26.91
N PRO A 36 -32.92 -21.11 -27.16
CA PRO A 36 -31.68 -21.33 -26.42
C PRO A 36 -30.83 -20.07 -26.46
N LEU A 37 -30.43 -19.58 -25.29
CA LEU A 37 -29.50 -18.47 -25.24
C LEU A 37 -28.24 -18.85 -26.03
N PRO A 38 -27.71 -17.94 -26.85
CA PRO A 38 -26.47 -18.21 -27.56
C PRO A 38 -25.38 -18.57 -26.54
N PRO A 39 -24.42 -19.45 -26.89
CA PRO A 39 -23.34 -19.82 -26.01
C PRO A 39 -22.56 -18.56 -25.63
N LEU A 40 -22.20 -18.45 -24.34
CA LEU A 40 -21.42 -17.32 -23.84
C LEU A 40 -20.08 -17.25 -24.57
N SER A 41 -19.70 -16.06 -25.00
CA SER A 41 -18.42 -15.83 -25.65
C SER A 41 -17.26 -16.24 -24.75
N ARG A 42 -16.32 -17.01 -25.27
CA ARG A 42 -15.09 -17.43 -24.59
C ARG A 42 -13.88 -16.56 -24.99
N VAL A 43 -14.10 -15.52 -25.81
CA VAL A 43 -13.04 -14.59 -26.19
C VAL A 43 -12.42 -13.97 -24.94
N PRO A 44 -11.10 -14.13 -24.69
CA PRO A 44 -10.46 -13.55 -23.54
C PRO A 44 -10.57 -12.03 -23.51
N GLN A 45 -10.62 -11.44 -22.30
CA GLN A 45 -10.42 -10.00 -22.17
C GLN A 45 -9.01 -9.64 -22.65
N ASN A 46 -8.83 -8.46 -23.23
CA ASN A 46 -7.51 -7.94 -23.56
C ASN A 46 -6.75 -7.51 -22.28
N LEU A 47 -5.46 -7.32 -22.40
CA LEU A 47 -4.63 -6.82 -21.29
C LEU A 47 -4.89 -5.33 -21.08
N ALA A 48 -5.72 -5.00 -20.10
CA ALA A 48 -6.07 -3.61 -19.77
C ALA A 48 -4.97 -2.90 -18.95
N ASP A 49 -4.15 -3.66 -18.22
CA ASP A 49 -3.10 -3.16 -17.35
C ASP A 49 -1.67 -3.42 -17.87
N LEU A 50 -1.54 -3.62 -19.18
CA LEU A 50 -0.23 -3.65 -19.83
C LEU A 50 0.51 -2.34 -19.57
N ARG A 51 1.75 -2.44 -19.06
CA ARG A 51 2.58 -1.28 -18.69
C ARG A 51 3.96 -1.42 -19.27
N LEU A 52 4.48 -0.31 -19.77
CA LEU A 52 5.84 -0.17 -20.24
C LEU A 52 6.49 0.97 -19.47
N ALA A 53 7.62 0.69 -18.81
CA ALA A 53 8.30 1.65 -17.96
C ALA A 53 9.82 1.60 -18.17
N GLN A 54 10.47 2.73 -18.04
CA GLN A 54 11.91 2.81 -17.88
C GLN A 54 12.22 2.93 -16.38
N ARG A 55 12.95 1.93 -15.83
CA ARG A 55 13.34 1.87 -14.42
C ARG A 55 14.85 1.78 -14.27
N GLY A 56 15.48 2.90 -14.04
CA GLY A 56 16.94 2.95 -14.07
C GLY A 56 17.48 2.54 -15.44
N PRO A 57 18.44 1.60 -15.51
CA PRO A 57 19.02 1.12 -16.77
C PRO A 57 18.16 0.05 -17.46
N LEU A 58 16.96 -0.23 -16.97
CA LEU A 58 16.11 -1.31 -17.46
C LEU A 58 14.82 -0.78 -18.07
N LEU A 59 14.37 -1.44 -19.12
CA LEU A 59 13.01 -1.38 -19.61
C LEU A 59 12.22 -2.49 -18.91
N GLU A 60 11.09 -2.14 -18.30
CA GLU A 60 10.20 -3.09 -17.64
C GLU A 60 8.88 -3.17 -18.40
N LEU A 61 8.47 -4.39 -18.73
CA LEU A 61 7.16 -4.73 -19.25
C LEU A 61 6.42 -5.53 -18.20
N SER A 62 5.22 -5.10 -17.82
CA SER A 62 4.42 -5.80 -16.82
C SER A 62 2.94 -5.80 -17.14
N PHE A 63 2.23 -6.86 -16.73
CA PHE A 63 0.78 -7.01 -16.83
C PHE A 63 0.27 -8.12 -15.91
N VAL A 64 -1.06 -8.22 -15.81
CA VAL A 64 -1.75 -9.35 -15.17
C VAL A 64 -2.61 -10.06 -16.20
N ALA A 65 -2.46 -11.38 -16.30
CA ALA A 65 -3.25 -12.19 -17.21
C ALA A 65 -4.74 -12.14 -16.85
N PRO A 66 -5.67 -11.99 -17.82
CA PRO A 66 -7.09 -11.91 -17.52
C PRO A 66 -7.62 -13.20 -16.89
N ARG A 67 -8.61 -13.11 -16.03
CA ARG A 67 -9.23 -14.26 -15.36
C ARG A 67 -10.46 -14.77 -16.09
N THR A 68 -11.10 -13.93 -16.88
CA THR A 68 -12.39 -14.18 -17.52
C THR A 68 -12.39 -13.73 -18.97
N SER A 69 -13.31 -14.32 -19.73
CA SER A 69 -13.67 -13.88 -21.07
C SER A 69 -14.43 -12.54 -21.02
N THR A 70 -14.69 -11.96 -22.18
CA THR A 70 -15.53 -10.76 -22.34
C THR A 70 -16.98 -10.98 -21.86
N ALA A 71 -17.46 -12.23 -21.81
CA ALA A 71 -18.76 -12.63 -21.26
C ALA A 71 -18.68 -13.10 -19.78
N GLY A 72 -17.55 -12.91 -19.07
CA GLY A 72 -17.39 -13.27 -17.66
C GLY A 72 -17.13 -14.76 -17.40
N VAL A 73 -16.95 -15.60 -18.45
CA VAL A 73 -16.62 -17.02 -18.31
C VAL A 73 -15.17 -17.18 -17.83
N ARG A 74 -14.93 -18.04 -16.85
CA ARG A 74 -13.56 -18.35 -16.40
C ARG A 74 -12.74 -18.97 -17.53
N LEU A 75 -11.51 -18.51 -17.68
CA LEU A 75 -10.58 -19.01 -18.70
C LEU A 75 -9.74 -20.16 -18.14
N GLY A 76 -9.30 -21.02 -19.03
CA GLY A 76 -8.27 -22.02 -18.77
C GLY A 76 -6.86 -21.44 -18.93
N VAL A 77 -5.90 -22.28 -19.34
CA VAL A 77 -4.53 -21.81 -19.63
C VAL A 77 -4.57 -20.80 -20.77
N LEU A 78 -3.84 -19.72 -20.57
CA LEU A 78 -3.71 -18.62 -21.53
C LEU A 78 -2.37 -18.70 -22.26
N GLU A 79 -2.37 -18.26 -23.50
CA GLU A 79 -1.17 -17.91 -24.25
C GLU A 79 -1.22 -16.41 -24.53
N VAL A 80 -0.27 -15.66 -23.96
CA VAL A 80 -0.12 -14.23 -24.20
C VAL A 80 0.90 -14.03 -25.31
N GLU A 81 0.47 -13.42 -26.38
CA GLU A 81 1.28 -12.98 -27.51
C GLU A 81 1.71 -11.53 -27.25
N LEU A 82 3.01 -11.31 -27.08
CA LEU A 82 3.61 -10.00 -26.89
C LEU A 82 4.21 -9.52 -28.21
N LEU A 83 3.86 -8.32 -28.61
CA LEU A 83 4.32 -7.65 -29.82
C LEU A 83 5.24 -6.50 -29.40
N ARG A 84 6.51 -6.54 -29.78
CA ARG A 84 7.48 -5.47 -29.47
C ARG A 84 8.13 -4.96 -30.74
N ALA A 85 8.20 -3.65 -30.89
CA ALA A 85 8.89 -2.97 -31.98
C ALA A 85 9.78 -1.86 -31.46
N GLU A 86 10.91 -1.62 -32.10
CA GLU A 86 11.81 -0.50 -31.85
C GLU A 86 11.84 0.42 -33.07
N GLY A 87 11.91 1.74 -32.80
CA GLY A 87 11.88 2.78 -33.85
C GLY A 87 10.48 3.32 -34.17
N ALA A 88 10.42 4.31 -35.03
CA ALA A 88 9.20 5.09 -35.35
C ALA A 88 8.43 4.57 -36.59
N GLY A 89 8.88 3.47 -37.22
CA GLY A 89 8.23 2.92 -38.43
C GLY A 89 6.89 2.24 -38.14
N ASP A 90 6.31 1.59 -39.15
CA ASP A 90 5.06 0.86 -39.02
C ASP A 90 5.17 -0.25 -37.95
N PHE A 91 4.35 -0.18 -36.90
CA PHE A 91 4.37 -1.12 -35.80
C PHE A 91 4.14 -2.56 -36.26
N GLY A 92 3.17 -2.79 -37.13
CA GLY A 92 2.84 -4.12 -37.64
C GLY A 92 3.95 -4.78 -38.43
N LYS A 93 4.83 -3.98 -39.08
CA LYS A 93 5.98 -4.48 -39.83
C LYS A 93 7.24 -4.67 -39.01
N LEU A 94 7.38 -3.92 -37.91
CA LEU A 94 8.57 -3.94 -37.05
C LEU A 94 8.40 -4.82 -35.80
N ALA A 95 7.17 -5.21 -35.48
CA ALA A 95 6.91 -5.96 -34.26
C ALA A 95 7.46 -7.40 -34.33
N HIS A 96 8.21 -7.77 -33.30
CA HIS A 96 8.61 -9.14 -33.03
C HIS A 96 7.62 -9.76 -32.06
N GLU A 97 7.16 -10.99 -32.35
CA GLU A 97 6.20 -11.73 -31.55
C GLU A 97 6.91 -12.66 -30.57
N THR A 98 6.47 -12.67 -29.34
CA THR A 98 6.87 -13.66 -28.32
C THR A 98 5.64 -14.21 -27.64
N PHE A 99 5.66 -15.51 -27.29
CA PHE A 99 4.53 -16.19 -26.69
C PHE A 99 4.86 -16.63 -25.26
N ARG A 100 3.90 -16.46 -24.34
CA ARG A 100 4.01 -16.87 -22.94
C ARG A 100 2.76 -17.65 -22.52
N LYS A 101 2.94 -18.86 -22.00
CA LYS A 101 1.83 -19.59 -21.34
C LYS A 101 1.70 -19.14 -19.91
N MET A 102 0.49 -18.83 -19.49
CA MET A 102 0.18 -18.27 -18.18
C MET A 102 -1.11 -18.84 -17.61
N ALA A 103 -1.20 -18.86 -16.28
CA ALA A 103 -2.46 -19.10 -15.58
C ALA A 103 -3.31 -17.82 -15.54
N PRO A 104 -4.66 -17.93 -15.49
CA PRO A 104 -5.52 -16.78 -15.29
C PRO A 104 -5.22 -16.02 -13.99
N GLY A 105 -4.99 -14.71 -14.10
CA GLY A 105 -4.64 -13.86 -12.96
C GLY A 105 -3.17 -13.89 -12.56
N GLU A 106 -2.34 -14.63 -13.28
CA GLU A 106 -0.89 -14.62 -13.07
C GLU A 106 -0.31 -13.27 -13.47
N SER A 107 0.63 -12.79 -12.66
CA SER A 107 1.36 -11.54 -12.94
C SER A 107 2.62 -11.83 -13.71
N PHE A 108 2.89 -11.00 -14.70
CA PHE A 108 4.10 -11.05 -15.51
C PHE A 108 4.91 -9.77 -15.32
N VAL A 109 6.22 -9.92 -15.18
CA VAL A 109 7.19 -8.84 -15.20
C VAL A 109 8.41 -9.32 -15.97
N GLU A 110 8.78 -8.60 -17.01
CA GLU A 110 9.99 -8.81 -17.77
C GLU A 110 10.82 -7.56 -17.80
N THR A 111 12.13 -7.71 -17.58
CA THR A 111 13.07 -6.60 -17.66
C THR A 111 14.11 -6.88 -18.74
N SER A 112 14.48 -5.88 -19.49
CA SER A 112 15.53 -5.92 -20.48
C SER A 112 16.41 -4.66 -20.41
N PRO A 113 17.67 -4.71 -20.85
CA PRO A 113 18.49 -3.51 -20.94
C PRO A 113 17.80 -2.44 -21.80
N LEU A 114 18.02 -1.17 -21.46
CA LEU A 114 17.50 -0.05 -22.26
C LEU A 114 18.19 -0.03 -23.62
N PRO A 115 17.43 0.18 -24.72
CA PRO A 115 17.98 0.64 -25.98
C PRO A 115 18.66 2.01 -25.85
N PRO A 116 19.40 2.46 -26.87
CA PRO A 116 20.00 3.79 -26.87
C PRO A 116 18.97 4.90 -26.62
N VAL A 117 19.40 5.97 -25.94
CA VAL A 117 18.57 7.17 -25.70
C VAL A 117 18.01 7.70 -27.02
N GLY A 118 16.74 8.07 -27.02
CA GLY A 118 16.00 8.51 -28.22
C GLY A 118 15.31 7.37 -28.98
N THR A 119 15.58 6.11 -28.68
CA THR A 119 14.87 4.98 -29.28
C THR A 119 13.43 4.94 -28.79
N VAL A 120 12.48 4.82 -29.73
CA VAL A 120 11.05 4.59 -29.38
C VAL A 120 10.80 3.11 -29.29
N VAL A 121 10.42 2.63 -28.11
CA VAL A 121 9.98 1.25 -27.88
C VAL A 121 8.46 1.23 -27.84
N ARG A 122 7.85 0.31 -28.59
CA ARG A 122 6.39 0.13 -28.65
C ARG A 122 6.04 -1.29 -28.36
N VAL A 123 4.99 -1.50 -27.57
CA VAL A 123 4.51 -2.83 -27.20
C VAL A 123 2.99 -2.90 -27.27
N ALA A 124 2.49 -4.06 -27.67
CA ALA A 124 1.09 -4.44 -27.58
C ALA A 124 0.99 -5.91 -27.23
N ALA A 125 -0.20 -6.39 -26.91
CA ALA A 125 -0.41 -7.79 -26.58
C ALA A 125 -1.78 -8.27 -27.06
N ARG A 126 -1.86 -9.60 -27.27
CA ARG A 126 -3.10 -10.37 -27.48
C ARG A 126 -3.11 -11.55 -26.54
N VAL A 127 -4.31 -12.01 -26.19
CA VAL A 127 -4.48 -13.18 -25.32
C VAL A 127 -5.25 -14.24 -26.06
N LYS A 128 -4.72 -15.46 -26.08
CA LYS A 128 -5.37 -16.65 -26.65
C LYS A 128 -5.79 -17.60 -25.54
N SER A 129 -6.97 -18.17 -25.66
CA SER A 129 -7.46 -19.25 -24.78
C SER A 129 -8.46 -20.13 -25.54
N GLU A 130 -8.32 -21.43 -25.45
CA GLU A 130 -9.27 -22.41 -26.04
C GLU A 130 -9.62 -22.15 -27.51
N GLY A 131 -8.64 -21.67 -28.30
CA GLY A 131 -8.83 -21.36 -29.73
C GLY A 131 -9.34 -19.94 -30.04
N GLU A 132 -9.82 -19.21 -29.06
CA GLU A 132 -10.28 -17.84 -29.20
C GLU A 132 -9.16 -16.83 -28.89
N THR A 133 -9.17 -15.68 -29.56
CA THR A 133 -8.16 -14.64 -29.41
C THR A 133 -8.81 -13.30 -29.06
N SER A 134 -8.27 -12.58 -28.10
CA SER A 134 -8.73 -11.24 -27.73
C SER A 134 -8.44 -10.22 -28.84
N ALA A 135 -9.07 -9.05 -28.75
CA ALA A 135 -8.57 -7.88 -29.46
C ALA A 135 -7.14 -7.55 -29.02
N GLN A 136 -6.38 -6.90 -29.86
CA GLN A 136 -5.07 -6.37 -29.48
C GLN A 136 -5.25 -5.26 -28.45
N SER A 137 -4.36 -5.21 -27.45
CA SER A 137 -4.30 -4.09 -26.52
C SER A 137 -3.95 -2.77 -27.24
N THR A 138 -4.15 -1.65 -26.58
CA THR A 138 -3.57 -0.38 -27.02
C THR A 138 -2.05 -0.53 -27.18
N VAL A 139 -1.49 0.05 -28.23
CA VAL A 139 -0.03 0.12 -28.41
C VAL A 139 0.52 1.16 -27.45
N LEU A 140 1.32 0.70 -26.49
CA LEU A 140 2.07 1.58 -25.60
C LEU A 140 3.36 2.00 -26.31
N ALA A 141 3.77 3.25 -26.13
CA ALA A 141 5.02 3.77 -26.66
C ALA A 141 5.81 4.50 -25.57
N LEU A 142 7.11 4.23 -25.52
CA LEU A 142 8.06 4.88 -24.63
C LEU A 142 9.29 5.31 -25.43
N THR A 143 9.63 6.60 -25.38
CA THR A 143 10.91 7.07 -25.87
C THR A 143 11.94 6.97 -24.76
N VAL A 144 12.99 6.22 -24.99
CA VAL A 144 14.07 6.02 -24.01
C VAL A 144 14.74 7.36 -23.72
N GLN A 145 14.81 7.71 -22.45
CA GLN A 145 15.41 8.96 -21.96
C GLN A 145 16.71 8.66 -21.18
N ALA A 146 17.50 9.71 -20.93
CA ALA A 146 18.59 9.61 -19.99
C ALA A 146 18.05 9.16 -18.61
N THR A 147 18.70 8.19 -18.01
CA THR A 147 18.26 7.65 -16.69
C THR A 147 18.41 8.71 -15.60
N PRO A 148 17.34 9.03 -14.87
CA PRO A 148 17.44 9.94 -13.73
C PRO A 148 18.38 9.39 -12.65
N THR A 149 19.04 10.27 -11.92
CA THR A 149 19.87 9.87 -10.78
C THR A 149 19.00 9.38 -9.63
N ALA A 150 19.41 8.26 -9.02
CA ALA A 150 18.71 7.70 -7.86
C ALA A 150 18.93 8.55 -6.59
N PRO A 151 17.95 8.59 -5.67
CA PRO A 151 18.13 9.14 -4.35
C PRO A 151 19.16 8.35 -3.55
N THR A 152 19.86 9.01 -2.63
CA THR A 152 20.88 8.40 -1.76
C THR A 152 20.51 8.52 -0.29
N ALA A 153 21.26 7.87 0.59
CA ALA A 153 21.08 7.91 2.05
C ALA A 153 19.62 7.66 2.49
N PHE A 154 18.95 6.70 1.83
CA PHE A 154 17.58 6.34 2.17
C PHE A 154 17.51 5.64 3.53
N THR A 155 16.60 6.08 4.37
CA THR A 155 16.31 5.48 5.69
C THR A 155 14.82 5.34 5.92
N ALA A 156 14.44 4.33 6.69
CA ALA A 156 13.09 4.13 7.21
C ALA A 156 13.19 4.02 8.73
N GLN A 157 12.49 4.87 9.46
CA GLN A 157 12.49 4.91 10.92
C GLN A 157 11.07 4.80 11.44
N LEU A 158 10.88 3.96 12.45
CA LEU A 158 9.61 3.82 13.11
C LEU A 158 9.39 4.98 14.07
N GLU A 159 8.22 5.60 14.01
CA GLU A 159 7.69 6.54 14.98
C GLU A 159 6.36 6.01 15.56
N PRO A 160 5.82 6.54 16.66
CA PRO A 160 4.65 5.98 17.33
C PRO A 160 3.41 5.76 16.45
N GLN A 161 3.26 6.52 15.38
CA GLN A 161 2.07 6.46 14.50
C GLN A 161 2.40 6.36 13.02
N SER A 162 3.69 6.25 12.64
CA SER A 162 4.12 6.24 11.25
C SER A 162 5.50 5.61 11.06
N VAL A 163 5.80 5.27 9.82
CA VAL A 163 7.19 5.09 9.37
C VAL A 163 7.63 6.33 8.63
N VAL A 164 8.69 6.97 9.13
CA VAL A 164 9.31 8.14 8.50
C VAL A 164 10.37 7.68 7.51
N LEU A 165 10.15 8.04 6.26
CA LEU A 165 11.06 7.74 5.16
C LEU A 165 11.82 9.02 4.79
N SER A 166 13.15 8.94 4.84
CA SER A 166 14.04 10.07 4.52
C SER A 166 15.08 9.66 3.49
N TRP A 167 15.47 10.60 2.64
CA TRP A 167 16.49 10.40 1.62
C TRP A 167 17.16 11.72 1.24
N VAL A 168 18.31 11.65 0.59
CA VAL A 168 18.95 12.80 -0.03
C VAL A 168 18.56 12.83 -1.49
N PRO A 169 17.84 13.88 -1.95
CA PRO A 169 17.52 14.07 -3.36
C PRO A 169 18.78 14.19 -4.21
N PRO A 170 18.79 13.72 -5.46
CA PRO A 170 19.87 14.01 -6.38
C PRO A 170 19.97 15.52 -6.62
N PRO A 171 21.18 16.04 -6.95
CA PRO A 171 21.32 17.44 -7.29
C PRO A 171 20.49 17.80 -8.50
N THR A 172 19.74 18.89 -8.43
CA THR A 172 18.97 19.40 -9.56
C THR A 172 19.95 19.80 -10.68
N PRO A 173 19.76 19.28 -11.90
CA PRO A 173 20.60 19.73 -13.01
C PRO A 173 20.43 21.24 -13.21
N PRO A 174 21.49 21.97 -13.54
CA PRO A 174 21.39 23.39 -13.82
C PRO A 174 20.39 23.62 -14.95
N PRO A 175 19.61 24.72 -14.93
CA PRO A 175 18.65 25.01 -15.99
C PRO A 175 19.40 25.04 -17.34
N THR A 176 18.86 24.29 -18.31
CA THR A 176 19.41 24.32 -19.67
C THR A 176 19.37 25.76 -20.17
N PRO A 177 20.50 26.35 -20.57
CA PRO A 177 20.49 27.69 -21.12
C PRO A 177 19.54 27.74 -22.32
N PRO A 178 18.78 28.82 -22.48
CA PRO A 178 17.91 28.97 -23.66
C PRO A 178 18.74 28.79 -24.94
N PRO A 179 18.18 28.14 -25.96
CA PRO A 179 18.89 27.96 -27.22
C PRO A 179 19.39 29.33 -27.72
N SER A 180 20.68 29.45 -27.91
CA SER A 180 21.28 30.67 -28.50
C SER A 180 20.55 30.98 -29.82
N PRO A 181 20.10 32.21 -30.03
CA PRO A 181 19.50 32.57 -31.30
C PRO A 181 20.51 32.25 -32.42
N SER A 182 20.09 31.46 -33.40
CA SER A 182 20.88 31.14 -34.58
C SER A 182 21.37 32.44 -35.23
N PRO A 183 22.69 32.62 -35.45
CA PRO A 183 23.17 33.76 -36.20
C PRO A 183 22.89 33.50 -37.67
N GLY A 184 21.86 34.14 -38.22
CA GLY A 184 21.61 34.02 -39.64
C GLY A 184 20.17 34.24 -40.11
N ALA A 185 19.62 35.41 -39.87
CA ALA A 185 18.59 35.98 -40.73
C ALA A 185 18.76 37.50 -40.76
N SER A 186 19.62 37.96 -41.65
CA SER A 186 19.65 39.37 -42.02
C SER A 186 18.28 39.77 -42.61
N PRO A 187 17.66 40.85 -42.15
CA PRO A 187 16.43 41.34 -42.78
C PRO A 187 16.76 41.90 -44.17
N SER A 188 16.20 41.36 -45.23
CA SER A 188 16.14 41.96 -46.55
C SER A 188 15.29 43.24 -46.50
N PRO A 189 15.78 44.38 -46.95
CA PRO A 189 14.97 45.59 -47.02
C PRO A 189 14.13 45.58 -48.30
N GLY A 190 12.80 45.65 -48.18
CA GLY A 190 11.92 46.02 -49.27
C GLY A 190 10.75 45.06 -49.51
N ALA A 191 9.64 45.27 -48.80
CA ALA A 191 8.27 45.06 -49.36
C ALA A 191 7.26 45.85 -48.52
N SER A 192 6.59 46.79 -49.19
CA SER A 192 5.48 47.58 -48.64
C SER A 192 4.28 46.71 -48.23
N PRO A 193 3.51 47.12 -47.22
CA PRO A 193 2.36 46.37 -46.75
C PRO A 193 1.16 46.56 -47.68
N SER A 194 0.56 45.44 -48.09
CA SER A 194 -0.79 45.39 -48.63
C SER A 194 -1.79 45.02 -47.56
N PRO A 195 -2.92 45.69 -47.37
CA PRO A 195 -3.89 45.38 -46.34
C PRO A 195 -4.90 44.36 -46.87
N GLY A 196 -5.11 43.31 -46.10
CA GLY A 196 -6.28 42.45 -46.25
C GLY A 196 -6.01 40.95 -46.37
N ALA A 197 -5.90 40.28 -45.25
CA ALA A 197 -6.42 38.92 -45.09
C ALA A 197 -6.36 38.55 -43.58
N SER A 198 -7.51 38.54 -42.93
CA SER A 198 -7.69 37.90 -41.64
C SER A 198 -7.47 36.40 -41.80
N ALA A 199 -6.42 35.86 -41.22
CA ALA A 199 -6.24 34.44 -41.02
C ALA A 199 -5.98 34.22 -39.52
N THR A 200 -7.07 34.02 -38.81
CA THR A 200 -7.07 33.41 -37.48
C THR A 200 -6.58 31.98 -37.60
N ALA A 201 -5.34 31.74 -37.26
CA ALA A 201 -4.84 30.43 -36.87
C ALA A 201 -4.09 30.61 -35.55
N SER A 202 -4.84 30.66 -34.47
CA SER A 202 -4.28 30.44 -33.14
C SER A 202 -3.83 28.99 -33.04
N ALA A 203 -2.57 28.74 -33.42
CA ALA A 203 -1.88 27.57 -32.94
C ALA A 203 -1.67 27.78 -31.42
N HIS A 204 -2.54 27.19 -30.61
CA HIS A 204 -2.26 27.01 -29.20
C HIS A 204 -1.00 26.12 -29.12
N PRO A 205 0.09 26.58 -28.52
CA PRO A 205 1.16 25.66 -28.19
C PRO A 205 0.56 24.63 -27.20
N SER A 206 0.54 23.36 -27.60
CA SER A 206 0.29 22.28 -26.66
C SER A 206 1.22 22.49 -25.48
N PRO A 207 0.75 22.51 -24.26
CA PRO A 207 1.62 22.61 -23.11
C PRO A 207 2.60 21.43 -23.17
N SER A 208 3.88 21.72 -23.33
CA SER A 208 4.93 20.74 -23.10
C SER A 208 4.68 20.17 -21.71
N PRO A 209 4.66 18.84 -21.52
CA PRO A 209 4.47 18.28 -20.21
C PRO A 209 5.57 18.85 -19.31
N THR A 210 5.16 19.62 -18.31
CA THR A 210 6.04 20.07 -17.24
C THR A 210 6.66 18.79 -16.67
N PRO A 211 8.00 18.66 -16.55
CA PRO A 211 8.59 17.51 -15.89
C PRO A 211 8.01 17.46 -14.49
N GLN A 212 7.15 16.49 -14.22
CA GLN A 212 6.62 16.23 -12.90
C GLN A 212 7.74 15.57 -12.10
N GLY A 213 8.76 16.38 -11.76
CA GLY A 213 9.83 15.95 -10.87
C GLY A 213 9.27 15.59 -9.51
N GLY A 214 9.81 14.58 -8.89
CA GLY A 214 9.40 14.11 -7.57
C GLY A 214 9.94 12.72 -7.32
N PHE A 215 9.36 12.07 -6.31
CA PHE A 215 9.83 10.77 -5.87
C PHE A 215 8.66 9.82 -5.74
N TRP A 216 8.78 8.61 -6.26
CA TRP A 216 7.89 7.52 -5.94
C TRP A 216 8.51 6.63 -4.88
N ILE A 217 7.69 6.33 -3.88
CA ILE A 217 8.00 5.41 -2.80
C ILE A 217 7.32 4.10 -3.12
N TYR A 218 8.07 3.02 -3.04
CA TYR A 218 7.59 1.67 -3.21
C TYR A 218 7.69 0.92 -1.90
N ARG A 219 6.68 0.09 -1.62
CA ARG A 219 6.60 -0.76 -0.44
C ARG A 219 6.34 -2.20 -0.86
N ARG A 220 6.97 -3.14 -0.17
CA ARG A 220 6.75 -4.57 -0.36
C ARG A 220 6.86 -5.32 0.97
N GLU A 221 6.19 -6.46 1.09
CA GLU A 221 6.50 -7.45 2.10
C GLU A 221 7.89 -8.07 1.85
N PRO A 222 8.59 -8.59 2.87
CA PRO A 222 9.98 -9.08 2.73
C PRO A 222 10.21 -10.03 1.55
N GLU A 223 9.31 -10.99 1.32
CA GLU A 223 9.44 -12.02 0.27
C GLU A 223 8.75 -11.65 -1.05
N SER A 224 8.27 -10.42 -1.20
CA SER A 224 7.55 -9.99 -2.40
C SER A 224 8.38 -9.05 -3.29
N VAL A 225 7.78 -8.54 -4.36
CA VAL A 225 8.42 -7.62 -5.30
C VAL A 225 7.75 -6.25 -5.30
N TYR A 226 8.50 -5.20 -5.61
CA TYR A 226 7.98 -3.84 -5.78
C TYR A 226 7.16 -3.76 -7.07
N ARG A 227 5.86 -3.52 -6.96
CA ARG A 227 4.95 -3.50 -8.13
C ARG A 227 4.44 -2.11 -8.46
N ARG A 228 3.91 -1.42 -7.48
CA ARG A 228 3.26 -0.10 -7.64
C ARG A 228 3.79 0.86 -6.60
N PRO A 229 3.87 2.14 -6.93
CA PRO A 229 4.18 3.15 -5.93
C PRO A 229 3.08 3.18 -4.85
N LEU A 230 3.48 3.54 -3.64
CA LEU A 230 2.57 3.66 -2.50
C LEU A 230 1.52 4.75 -2.73
N MET A 231 1.91 5.81 -3.43
CA MET A 231 1.03 6.93 -3.79
C MET A 231 0.90 7.05 -5.31
N PRO A 232 -0.28 7.40 -5.84
CA PRO A 232 -0.48 7.58 -7.29
C PRO A 232 0.26 8.81 -7.86
N VAL A 233 0.55 9.79 -7.02
CA VAL A 233 1.26 11.03 -7.38
C VAL A 233 2.64 11.02 -6.71
N PRO A 234 3.70 11.42 -7.42
CA PRO A 234 5.03 11.54 -6.83
C PRO A 234 5.06 12.52 -5.65
N VAL A 235 5.84 12.20 -4.63
CA VAL A 235 6.10 13.07 -3.48
C VAL A 235 7.15 14.11 -3.88
N ALA A 236 6.93 15.37 -3.53
CA ALA A 236 7.81 16.46 -3.96
C ALA A 236 9.19 16.44 -3.29
N SER A 237 9.26 16.10 -2.01
CA SER A 237 10.49 16.12 -1.21
C SER A 237 10.39 15.19 0.01
N PRO A 238 11.52 14.75 0.61
CA PRO A 238 11.54 14.12 1.93
C PRO A 238 11.22 15.14 3.04
N PRO A 239 10.83 14.69 4.25
CA PRO A 239 10.47 13.31 4.58
C PRO A 239 9.06 12.93 4.11
N PHE A 240 8.78 11.63 4.05
CA PHE A 240 7.45 11.08 3.83
C PHE A 240 7.05 10.21 5.03
N HIS A 241 5.80 10.33 5.47
CA HIS A 241 5.26 9.56 6.60
C HIS A 241 4.26 8.52 6.09
N ASP A 242 4.60 7.24 6.19
CA ASP A 242 3.66 6.15 5.94
C ASP A 242 2.90 5.81 7.21
N THR A 243 1.64 6.23 7.27
CA THR A 243 0.71 5.97 8.39
C THR A 243 -0.19 4.77 8.13
N THR A 244 0.06 3.99 7.06
CA THR A 244 -0.85 2.93 6.61
C THR A 244 -0.39 1.53 7.01
N ILE A 245 0.66 1.42 7.83
CA ILE A 245 1.16 0.14 8.32
C ILE A 245 0.45 -0.26 9.61
N ALA A 246 -0.01 -1.52 9.68
CA ALA A 246 -0.63 -2.06 10.88
C ALA A 246 0.43 -2.55 11.90
N PRO A 247 0.09 -2.58 13.20
CA PRO A 247 0.97 -3.16 14.21
C PRO A 247 1.37 -4.61 13.88
N GLY A 248 2.64 -4.94 14.04
CA GLY A 248 3.21 -6.27 13.75
C GLY A 248 3.56 -6.50 12.28
N GLU A 249 3.21 -5.61 11.36
CA GLU A 249 3.59 -5.73 9.96
C GLU A 249 5.06 -5.38 9.74
N ARG A 250 5.67 -6.08 8.81
CA ARG A 250 7.04 -5.80 8.34
C ARG A 250 7.04 -5.42 6.87
N TRP A 251 7.60 -4.25 6.58
CA TRP A 251 7.66 -3.69 5.24
C TRP A 251 9.06 -3.27 4.86
N CYS A 252 9.40 -3.45 3.59
CA CYS A 252 10.61 -2.95 2.97
C CYS A 252 10.27 -1.84 1.98
N TYR A 253 11.06 -0.80 1.96
CA TYR A 253 10.84 0.41 1.17
C TYR A 253 12.04 0.71 0.28
N VAL A 254 11.76 1.29 -0.88
CA VAL A 254 12.73 1.97 -1.73
C VAL A 254 12.10 3.24 -2.27
N VAL A 255 12.92 4.20 -2.66
CA VAL A 255 12.49 5.43 -3.31
C VAL A 255 13.18 5.59 -4.66
N ARG A 256 12.49 6.17 -5.65
CA ARG A 256 12.98 6.44 -7.00
C ARG A 256 12.69 7.87 -7.38
N THR A 257 13.63 8.51 -8.07
CA THR A 257 13.39 9.81 -8.73
C THR A 257 12.51 9.59 -9.96
N VAL A 258 11.49 10.41 -10.13
CA VAL A 258 10.53 10.35 -11.24
C VAL A 258 10.83 11.46 -12.23
N ALA A 259 11.11 11.12 -13.48
CA ALA A 259 11.24 12.06 -14.59
C ALA A 259 9.93 12.23 -15.35
N SER A 260 9.12 11.16 -15.46
CA SER A 260 7.81 11.17 -16.11
C SER A 260 6.90 10.14 -15.47
N THR A 261 5.62 10.45 -15.38
CA THR A 261 4.58 9.53 -14.88
C THR A 261 3.84 8.80 -16.01
N GLU A 262 3.86 9.36 -17.24
CA GLU A 262 3.20 8.77 -18.40
C GLU A 262 3.93 9.17 -19.70
N PRO A 263 4.65 8.24 -20.34
CA PRO A 263 5.03 6.92 -19.83
C PRO A 263 5.94 7.03 -18.59
N ILE A 264 5.95 5.96 -17.78
CA ILE A 264 6.76 5.94 -16.56
C ILE A 264 8.25 5.94 -16.89
N VAL A 265 8.97 6.97 -16.40
CA VAL A 265 10.43 7.05 -16.45
C VAL A 265 10.95 7.41 -15.06
N GLU A 266 11.67 6.49 -14.44
CA GLU A 266 12.20 6.64 -13.10
C GLU A 266 13.65 6.13 -12.97
N SER A 267 14.31 6.55 -11.93
CA SER A 267 15.69 6.14 -11.62
C SER A 267 15.76 4.66 -11.22
N ALA A 268 16.97 4.15 -11.08
CA ALA A 268 17.21 2.99 -10.22
C ALA A 268 16.65 3.27 -8.82
N SER A 269 16.37 2.20 -8.05
CA SER A 269 15.96 2.36 -6.65
C SER A 269 17.12 2.89 -5.79
N SER A 270 16.76 3.60 -4.73
CA SER A 270 17.65 3.80 -3.58
C SER A 270 18.13 2.47 -2.99
N GLY A 271 18.97 2.52 -1.97
CA GLY A 271 19.11 1.39 -1.04
C GLY A 271 17.76 0.99 -0.46
N GLU A 272 17.63 -0.27 -0.08
CA GLU A 272 16.41 -0.78 0.59
C GLU A 272 16.51 -0.57 2.10
N ALA A 273 15.41 -0.17 2.72
CA ALA A 273 15.27 -0.13 4.17
C ALA A 273 14.00 -0.86 4.59
N CYS A 274 14.14 -1.79 5.54
CA CYS A 274 13.03 -2.57 6.07
C CYS A 274 12.77 -2.18 7.52
N VAL A 275 11.49 -2.13 7.89
CA VAL A 275 11.03 -1.80 9.24
C VAL A 275 9.90 -2.75 9.62
N GLU A 276 9.87 -3.14 10.90
CA GLU A 276 8.77 -3.87 11.53
C GLU A 276 8.02 -2.89 12.42
N ASN A 277 6.70 -2.79 12.22
CA ASN A 277 5.84 -1.94 13.05
C ASN A 277 5.57 -2.61 14.39
N LYS A 278 6.62 -2.68 15.21
CA LYS A 278 6.53 -3.15 16.59
C LYS A 278 6.56 -1.95 17.51
N ASP A 279 5.60 -1.86 18.42
CA ASP A 279 5.63 -0.80 19.41
C ASP A 279 6.84 -0.98 20.33
N VAL A 280 7.73 0.02 20.30
CA VAL A 280 8.94 0.10 21.11
C VAL A 280 8.99 1.42 21.89
N PHE A 281 7.89 2.17 21.90
CA PHE A 281 7.80 3.50 22.49
C PHE A 281 7.18 3.41 23.89
N PRO A 282 7.95 3.67 24.95
CA PRO A 282 7.40 3.63 26.30
C PRO A 282 6.41 4.78 26.52
N PRO A 283 5.41 4.58 27.39
CA PRO A 283 4.48 5.62 27.80
C PRO A 283 5.18 6.80 28.46
N ALA A 284 4.47 7.91 28.61
CA ALA A 284 4.93 9.04 29.41
C ALA A 284 5.01 8.64 30.90
N PRO A 285 6.00 9.14 31.68
CA PRO A 285 6.07 8.91 33.10
C PRO A 285 4.82 9.42 33.82
N PRO A 286 4.30 8.66 34.84
CA PRO A 286 3.18 9.13 35.65
C PRO A 286 3.47 10.46 36.32
N THR A 287 2.44 11.31 36.40
CA THR A 287 2.51 12.63 37.03
C THR A 287 1.64 12.67 38.30
N GLY A 288 1.77 13.72 39.09
CA GLY A 288 0.94 13.92 40.27
C GLY A 288 1.13 12.86 41.35
N VAL A 289 2.31 12.21 41.40
CA VAL A 289 2.60 11.18 42.41
C VAL A 289 2.63 11.82 43.79
N ALA A 290 1.87 11.23 44.71
CA ALA A 290 1.80 11.63 46.11
C ALA A 290 1.85 10.42 47.04
N ALA A 291 2.34 10.60 48.24
CA ALA A 291 2.36 9.57 49.27
C ALA A 291 1.65 10.05 50.55
N LEU A 292 0.59 9.37 50.94
CA LEU A 292 -0.12 9.62 52.19
C LEU A 292 0.25 8.58 53.24
N VAL A 293 0.70 9.06 54.41
CA VAL A 293 1.12 8.20 55.48
C VAL A 293 -0.06 7.90 56.40
N HIS A 294 -0.31 6.61 56.66
CA HIS A 294 -1.25 6.07 57.61
C HIS A 294 -0.49 5.33 58.73
N ASP A 295 -1.15 5.06 59.86
CA ASP A 295 -0.54 4.34 60.96
C ASP A 295 -0.09 2.92 60.58
N ASP A 296 -0.77 2.29 59.63
CA ASP A 296 -0.55 0.89 59.21
C ASP A 296 0.02 0.74 57.78
N ALA A 297 0.12 1.81 57.00
CA ALA A 297 0.56 1.75 55.61
C ALA A 297 1.06 3.11 55.08
N VAL A 298 1.65 3.10 53.89
CA VAL A 298 1.81 4.29 53.02
C VAL A 298 0.95 4.07 51.80
N GLU A 299 0.06 4.99 51.51
CA GLU A 299 -0.72 5.01 50.28
C GLU A 299 -0.05 5.90 49.24
N VAL A 300 0.31 5.34 48.10
CA VAL A 300 0.90 6.05 46.96
C VAL A 300 -0.17 6.21 45.89
N SER A 301 -0.39 7.42 45.40
CA SER A 301 -1.36 7.72 44.34
C SER A 301 -0.72 8.56 43.24
N TRP A 302 -1.31 8.54 42.05
CA TRP A 302 -0.83 9.27 40.87
C TRP A 302 -1.98 9.68 39.95
N SER A 303 -1.71 10.61 39.02
CA SER A 303 -2.68 10.98 38.00
C SER A 303 -2.81 9.87 36.94
N PRO A 304 -4.03 9.59 36.42
CA PRO A 304 -4.21 8.62 35.37
C PRO A 304 -3.49 9.07 34.09
N SER A 305 -2.87 8.11 33.38
CA SER A 305 -2.36 8.33 32.02
C SER A 305 -3.53 8.36 31.02
N LEU A 306 -3.38 9.17 29.98
CA LEU A 306 -4.36 9.29 28.89
C LEU A 306 -3.99 8.43 27.67
N GLU A 307 -2.92 7.64 27.75
CA GLU A 307 -2.47 6.82 26.65
C GLU A 307 -3.39 5.61 26.43
N ALA A 308 -3.76 5.38 25.17
CA ALA A 308 -4.80 4.41 24.82
C ALA A 308 -4.33 2.95 24.95
N ASP A 309 -3.03 2.71 24.92
CA ASP A 309 -2.36 1.41 24.99
C ASP A 309 -1.81 1.07 26.38
N LEU A 310 -2.01 1.95 27.36
CA LEU A 310 -1.59 1.69 28.73
C LEU A 310 -2.16 0.36 29.25
N ALA A 311 -1.30 -0.46 29.85
CA ALA A 311 -1.68 -1.73 30.48
C ALA A 311 -1.64 -1.68 32.02
N SER A 312 -0.56 -1.12 32.58
CA SER A 312 -0.35 -1.13 34.03
C SER A 312 0.60 -0.03 34.49
N TYR A 313 0.71 0.10 35.81
CA TYR A 313 1.71 0.90 36.49
C TYR A 313 2.56 0.01 37.38
N ARG A 314 3.87 0.32 37.52
CA ARG A 314 4.76 -0.34 38.46
C ARG A 314 5.16 0.63 39.56
N VAL A 315 4.99 0.21 40.80
CA VAL A 315 5.34 0.99 42.00
C VAL A 315 6.67 0.51 42.54
N TYR A 316 7.57 1.44 42.76
CA TYR A 316 8.89 1.17 43.30
C TYR A 316 9.10 1.90 44.62
N ARG A 317 9.86 1.26 45.50
CA ARG A 317 10.27 1.80 46.80
C ARG A 317 11.78 1.70 46.97
N ALA A 318 12.39 2.77 47.46
CA ALA A 318 13.79 2.79 47.87
C ALA A 318 13.91 3.27 49.34
N ARG A 319 14.93 2.83 50.06
CA ARG A 319 15.40 3.47 51.27
C ARG A 319 16.40 4.58 50.89
N ALA A 320 16.65 5.53 51.80
CA ALA A 320 17.60 6.60 51.54
C ALA A 320 18.96 6.04 51.06
N GLY A 321 19.40 6.46 49.86
CA GLY A 321 20.63 6.00 49.21
C GLY A 321 20.61 4.56 48.65
N GLY A 322 19.47 3.85 48.73
CA GLY A 322 19.30 2.49 48.20
C GLY A 322 18.74 2.46 46.79
N ALA A 323 18.94 1.34 46.10
CA ALA A 323 18.30 1.11 44.80
C ALA A 323 16.79 0.89 44.96
N PRO A 324 15.97 1.41 44.00
CA PRO A 324 14.53 1.15 43.97
C PRO A 324 14.22 -0.32 43.74
N ALA A 325 13.32 -0.87 44.58
CA ALA A 325 12.79 -2.23 44.42
C ALA A 325 11.33 -2.16 44.00
N ARG A 326 10.93 -2.97 43.02
CA ARG A 326 9.53 -3.08 42.59
C ARG A 326 8.68 -3.71 43.70
N LEU A 327 7.62 -3.02 44.10
CA LEU A 327 6.66 -3.49 45.10
C LEU A 327 5.47 -4.19 44.43
N ALA A 328 4.92 -3.56 43.41
CA ALA A 328 3.70 -4.04 42.81
C ALA A 328 3.61 -3.64 41.32
N GLU A 329 2.72 -4.36 40.65
CA GLU A 329 2.19 -3.96 39.35
C GLU A 329 0.68 -3.76 39.51
N VAL A 330 0.19 -2.59 39.16
CA VAL A 330 -1.20 -2.13 39.34
C VAL A 330 -1.83 -1.99 37.96
N ALA A 331 -2.87 -2.75 37.68
CA ALA A 331 -3.53 -2.71 36.37
C ALA A 331 -4.23 -1.37 36.15
N ALA A 332 -4.16 -0.80 34.95
CA ALA A 332 -4.98 0.34 34.58
C ALA A 332 -6.49 -0.03 34.61
N PRO A 333 -7.40 0.84 35.03
CA PRO A 333 -7.21 2.28 35.30
C PRO A 333 -6.87 2.63 36.76
N GLU A 334 -6.54 1.68 37.61
CA GLU A 334 -6.22 1.95 39.02
C GLU A 334 -4.99 2.87 39.13
N THR A 335 -5.08 3.87 40.03
CA THR A 335 -4.06 4.91 40.21
C THR A 335 -3.60 5.06 41.64
N SER A 336 -3.70 3.99 42.44
CA SER A 336 -3.21 3.99 43.80
C SER A 336 -2.65 2.60 44.20
N TYR A 337 -1.75 2.61 45.17
CA TYR A 337 -1.18 1.41 45.76
C TYR A 337 -0.96 1.61 47.28
N ARG A 338 -1.38 0.64 48.09
CA ARG A 338 -1.22 0.66 49.52
C ARG A 338 -0.06 -0.22 49.95
N ASP A 339 1.03 0.37 50.42
CA ASP A 339 2.20 -0.34 50.96
C ASP A 339 2.03 -0.56 52.46
N ALA A 340 1.38 -1.69 52.84
CA ALA A 340 1.23 -2.10 54.22
C ALA A 340 2.56 -2.64 54.84
N ALA A 341 3.54 -2.99 53.99
CA ALA A 341 4.85 -3.46 54.40
C ALA A 341 5.89 -2.34 54.57
N ALA A 342 5.49 -1.07 54.49
CA ALA A 342 6.40 0.05 54.71
C ALA A 342 6.93 0.03 56.16
N PRO A 343 8.27 -0.04 56.38
CA PRO A 343 8.85 -0.06 57.70
C PRO A 343 8.63 1.24 58.48
N ARG A 344 8.41 1.15 59.79
CA ARG A 344 8.28 2.33 60.65
C ARG A 344 9.63 3.00 60.88
N GLY A 345 9.63 4.32 61.08
CA GLY A 345 10.81 5.10 61.40
C GLY A 345 11.86 5.19 60.29
N THR A 346 11.53 4.70 59.09
CA THR A 346 12.46 4.66 57.97
C THR A 346 11.99 5.65 56.90
N ALA A 347 12.89 6.52 56.45
CA ALA A 347 12.63 7.38 55.27
C ALA A 347 12.62 6.53 54.00
N LEU A 348 11.52 6.58 53.26
CA LEU A 348 11.28 5.83 52.05
C LEU A 348 11.03 6.78 50.89
N THR A 349 11.46 6.41 49.71
CA THR A 349 11.19 7.11 48.48
C THR A 349 10.38 6.20 47.55
N TYR A 350 9.31 6.73 46.97
CA TYR A 350 8.45 6.02 46.03
C TYR A 350 8.53 6.67 44.65
N THR A 351 8.56 5.84 43.64
CA THR A 351 8.41 6.24 42.22
C THR A 351 7.45 5.29 41.53
N VAL A 352 6.82 5.76 40.48
CA VAL A 352 5.87 5.00 39.68
C VAL A 352 6.27 5.08 38.20
N THR A 353 6.20 3.97 37.48
CA THR A 353 6.34 3.92 36.02
C THR A 353 5.03 3.48 35.39
N ALA A 354 4.80 3.84 34.13
CA ALA A 354 3.72 3.34 33.29
C ALA A 354 4.24 2.25 32.34
N VAL A 355 3.41 1.25 32.06
CA VAL A 355 3.73 0.14 31.15
C VAL A 355 2.60 -0.02 30.16
N ASP A 356 2.93 -0.08 28.85
CA ASP A 356 1.97 -0.32 27.79
C ASP A 356 1.65 -1.82 27.61
N ARG A 357 0.81 -2.13 26.60
CA ARG A 357 0.41 -3.52 26.27
C ARG A 357 1.52 -4.32 25.63
N ASP A 358 2.53 -3.67 25.04
CA ASP A 358 3.70 -4.31 24.41
C ASP A 358 4.84 -4.51 25.41
N GLY A 359 4.69 -4.00 26.65
CA GLY A 359 5.62 -4.19 27.76
C GLY A 359 6.70 -3.11 27.85
N ASN A 360 6.58 -2.02 27.09
CA ASN A 360 7.51 -0.90 27.18
C ASN A 360 7.22 -0.13 28.48
N GLU A 361 8.27 0.11 29.27
CA GLU A 361 8.18 0.77 30.56
C GLU A 361 8.73 2.20 30.50
N SER A 362 7.95 3.15 31.02
CA SER A 362 8.32 4.57 31.07
C SER A 362 9.55 4.82 31.96
N ARG A 363 10.12 6.01 31.84
CA ARG A 363 11.00 6.53 32.89
C ARG A 363 10.23 6.66 34.20
N PRO A 364 10.92 6.58 35.35
CA PRO A 364 10.27 6.82 36.64
C PRO A 364 9.65 8.23 36.73
N SER A 365 8.57 8.33 37.45
CA SER A 365 7.98 9.59 37.87
C SER A 365 8.93 10.44 38.74
N ALA A 366 8.53 11.66 39.05
CA ALA A 366 9.10 12.38 40.19
C ALA A 366 9.01 11.52 41.45
N ALA A 367 10.05 11.51 42.25
CA ALA A 367 10.11 10.78 43.52
C ALA A 367 9.32 11.50 44.61
N VAL A 368 8.60 10.76 45.44
CA VAL A 368 7.95 11.27 46.65
C VAL A 368 8.49 10.56 47.89
N GLU A 369 8.69 11.31 48.97
CA GLU A 369 9.18 10.80 50.22
C GLU A 369 8.05 10.54 51.20
N ALA A 370 8.19 9.48 51.99
CA ALA A 370 7.27 9.14 53.08
C ALA A 370 8.02 8.44 54.21
N GLN A 371 7.63 8.73 55.45
CA GLN A 371 8.14 8.04 56.62
C GLN A 371 6.99 7.77 57.58
N ARG A 372 6.74 6.48 57.84
CA ARG A 372 5.78 6.07 58.88
C ARG A 372 6.33 6.35 60.25
N PRO A 373 5.51 6.94 61.16
CA PRO A 373 5.92 7.19 62.53
C PRO A 373 6.23 5.92 63.34
#